data_1963a2a7e234050bea577043c962f30d
#
_entry.id   1963a2a7e234050bea577043c962f30d
#
_cell.length_a   1.000
_cell.length_b   1.000
_cell.length_c   1.000
_cell.angle_alpha   90.00
_cell.angle_beta   90.00
_cell.angle_gamma   90.00
#
_symmetry.space_group_name_H-M   'P 1'
#
loop_
_entity.id
_entity.type
_entity.pdbx_description
1 polymer ?
#
loop_
_entity_poly.entity_id
_entity_poly.type
_entity_poly.pdbx_seq_one_letter_code
_entity_poly.pdbx_strand_id
1 'polypeptide(L)'
;MVETFEERRDVVLEDLRGILGVECQKPGGAFYLFPNIGGVCESMGLIDYHAQLDQSEKDENSPAGLFQMFALYEHQVAVLDRLSFGRIGAEGKHFLRLSTASELGVLRDGVKRLSDAAQDQAGLEKFLRERPDKKIWS
;
A
#
# COMPACT_ATOMS: atom_id res chain seq x y z
N MET A 1 -25.96 -13.33 10.15
CA MET A 1 -25.95 -11.85 10.06
C MET A 1 -25.25 -11.44 8.76
N VAL A 2 -25.88 -10.55 8.01
CA VAL A 2 -25.28 -10.08 6.76
C VAL A 2 -24.52 -8.78 7.04
N GLU A 3 -23.25 -8.80 6.75
CA GLU A 3 -22.43 -7.59 6.87
C GLU A 3 -22.71 -6.67 5.69
N THR A 4 -22.93 -5.40 5.96
CA THR A 4 -23.06 -4.41 4.90
C THR A 4 -21.67 -4.00 4.41
N PHE A 5 -21.60 -3.40 3.22
CA PHE A 5 -20.35 -2.84 2.73
C PHE A 5 -19.83 -1.75 3.64
N GLU A 6 -20.73 -0.95 4.21
CA GLU A 6 -20.35 0.10 5.16
C GLU A 6 -19.72 -0.46 6.42
N GLU A 7 -20.27 -1.53 6.96
CA GLU A 7 -19.71 -2.18 8.16
C GLU A 7 -18.33 -2.75 7.88
N ARG A 8 -18.15 -3.42 6.76
CA ARG A 8 -16.84 -3.92 6.35
C ARG A 8 -15.83 -2.80 6.18
N ARG A 9 -16.24 -1.74 5.50
CA ARG A 9 -15.39 -0.57 5.29
C ARG A 9 -14.94 0.03 6.61
N ASP A 10 -15.86 0.18 7.55
CA ASP A 10 -15.56 0.79 8.85
C ASP A 10 -14.58 -0.04 9.67
N VAL A 11 -14.73 -1.36 9.66
CA VAL A 11 -13.80 -2.27 10.36
C VAL A 11 -12.41 -2.18 9.72
N VAL A 12 -12.33 -2.23 8.40
CA VAL A 12 -11.06 -2.17 7.68
C VAL A 12 -10.40 -0.81 7.87
N LEU A 13 -11.20 0.25 7.87
CA LEU A 13 -10.69 1.60 8.13
C LEU A 13 -10.02 1.71 9.50
N GLU A 14 -10.65 1.14 10.53
CA GLU A 14 -10.06 1.10 11.86
C GLU A 14 -8.75 0.31 11.87
N ASP A 15 -8.75 -0.85 11.21
CA ASP A 15 -7.54 -1.68 11.12
C ASP A 15 -6.40 -0.92 10.42
N LEU A 16 -6.71 -0.20 9.33
CA LEU A 16 -5.72 0.61 8.62
C LEU A 16 -5.16 1.73 9.48
N ARG A 17 -6.02 2.40 10.22
CA ARG A 17 -5.61 3.49 11.11
C ARG A 17 -4.72 3.03 12.25
N GLY A 18 -4.75 1.74 12.56
CA GLY A 18 -3.88 1.14 13.55
C GLY A 18 -2.45 0.91 13.08
N ILE A 19 -2.18 1.05 11.78
CA ILE A 19 -0.83 0.88 11.24
C ILE A 19 -0.06 2.20 11.39
N LEU A 20 1.08 2.14 12.05
CA LEU A 20 1.92 3.32 12.24
C LEU A 20 2.40 3.87 10.89
N GLY A 21 2.17 5.14 10.65
CA GLY A 21 2.54 5.79 9.40
C GLY A 21 1.46 5.78 8.33
N VAL A 22 0.30 5.23 8.62
CA VAL A 22 -0.84 5.20 7.71
C VAL A 22 -1.92 6.17 8.18
N GLU A 23 -2.39 7.00 7.27
CA GLU A 23 -3.54 7.88 7.49
C GLU A 23 -4.60 7.53 6.47
N CYS A 24 -5.84 7.43 6.90
CA CYS A 24 -6.93 7.09 6.00
C CYS A 24 -8.19 7.80 6.43
N GLN A 25 -8.80 8.53 5.49
CA GLN A 25 -10.06 9.21 5.72
C GLN A 25 -11.23 8.32 5.35
N LYS A 26 -12.35 8.51 6.02
CA LYS A 26 -13.56 7.77 5.73
C LYS A 26 -14.13 8.22 4.38
N PRO A 27 -14.25 7.31 3.41
CA PRO A 27 -14.78 7.67 2.09
C PRO A 27 -16.30 7.84 2.13
N GLY A 28 -16.84 8.53 1.14
CA GLY A 28 -18.26 8.83 1.05
C GLY A 28 -19.12 7.77 0.39
N GLY A 29 -18.69 6.53 0.28
CA GLY A 29 -19.52 5.45 -0.27
C GLY A 29 -18.92 4.61 -1.37
N ALA A 30 -17.63 4.71 -1.62
CA ALA A 30 -16.96 3.90 -2.63
C ALA A 30 -16.56 2.53 -2.08
N PHE A 31 -16.27 1.60 -3.00
CA PHE A 31 -15.77 0.27 -2.64
C PHE A 31 -14.27 0.25 -2.40
N TYR A 32 -13.66 1.42 -2.29
CA TYR A 32 -12.22 1.54 -2.14
C TYR A 32 -11.87 2.43 -0.97
N LEU A 33 -10.79 2.10 -0.31
CA LEU A 33 -10.13 2.97 0.65
C LEU A 33 -8.82 3.44 0.06
N PHE A 34 -8.43 4.66 0.39
CA PHE A 34 -7.19 5.26 -0.11
C PHE A 34 -6.28 5.61 1.07
N PRO A 35 -5.62 4.61 1.67
CA PRO A 35 -4.71 4.90 2.77
C PRO A 35 -3.50 5.68 2.27
N ASN A 36 -3.17 6.73 3.00
CA ASN A 36 -1.95 7.49 2.77
C ASN A 36 -0.82 6.83 3.55
N ILE A 37 0.15 6.27 2.84
CA ILE A 37 1.28 5.57 3.45
C ILE A 37 2.56 6.42 3.45
N GLY A 38 2.42 7.73 3.33
CA GLY A 38 3.57 8.64 3.34
C GLY A 38 4.47 8.43 4.55
N GLY A 39 3.88 8.25 5.73
CA GLY A 39 4.64 7.98 6.94
C GLY A 39 5.40 6.66 6.90
N VAL A 40 4.81 5.63 6.28
CA VAL A 40 5.48 4.34 6.08
C VAL A 40 6.64 4.49 5.11
N CYS A 41 6.42 5.16 3.99
CA CYS A 41 7.47 5.39 3.00
C CYS A 41 8.65 6.15 3.61
N GLU A 42 8.34 7.15 4.42
CA GLU A 42 9.37 7.93 5.10
C GLU A 42 10.16 7.09 6.10
N SER A 43 9.47 6.37 6.98
CA SER A 43 10.11 5.59 8.03
C SER A 43 10.90 4.40 7.50
N MET A 44 10.51 3.86 6.34
CA MET A 44 11.22 2.74 5.71
C MET A 44 12.32 3.18 4.74
N GLY A 45 12.53 4.49 4.60
CA GLY A 45 13.59 5.00 3.73
C GLY A 45 13.24 4.99 2.24
N LEU A 46 11.99 4.75 1.87
CA LEU A 46 11.58 4.72 0.48
C LEU A 46 11.64 6.09 -0.19
N ILE A 47 11.40 7.15 0.55
CA ILE A 47 11.50 8.51 0.01
C ILE A 47 12.94 8.77 -0.44
N ASP A 48 13.92 8.47 0.42
CA ASP A 48 15.32 8.66 0.10
C ASP A 48 15.78 7.72 -1.02
N TYR A 49 15.35 6.47 -0.97
CA TYR A 49 15.66 5.49 -2.01
C TYR A 49 15.18 5.98 -3.38
N HIS A 50 13.93 6.45 -3.45
CA HIS A 50 13.34 6.96 -4.69
C HIS A 50 14.10 8.18 -5.20
N ALA A 51 14.52 9.06 -4.29
CA ALA A 51 15.24 10.27 -4.67
C ALA A 51 16.58 9.99 -5.33
N GLN A 52 17.17 8.82 -5.07
CA GLN A 52 18.47 8.42 -5.62
C GLN A 52 18.34 7.64 -6.94
N LEU A 53 17.13 7.32 -7.36
CA LEU A 53 16.91 6.64 -8.64
C LEU A 53 17.20 7.61 -9.81
N ASP A 54 17.51 7.04 -10.98
CA ASP A 54 17.62 7.87 -12.17
C ASP A 54 16.21 8.35 -12.61
N GLN A 55 16.15 9.31 -13.49
CA GLN A 55 14.89 9.94 -13.87
C GLN A 55 13.92 8.94 -14.51
N SER A 56 14.44 8.02 -15.30
CA SER A 56 13.63 6.98 -15.95
C SER A 56 12.91 6.12 -14.91
N GLU A 57 13.63 5.68 -13.89
CA GLU A 57 13.03 4.87 -12.84
C GLU A 57 12.08 5.67 -11.94
N LYS A 58 12.41 6.94 -11.67
CA LYS A 58 11.51 7.81 -10.93
C LYS A 58 10.17 7.99 -11.63
N ASP A 59 10.20 8.08 -12.96
CA ASP A 59 8.99 8.25 -13.75
C ASP A 59 8.11 7.00 -13.72
N GLU A 60 8.71 5.82 -13.59
CA GLU A 60 7.99 4.56 -13.58
C GLU A 60 7.54 4.11 -12.19
N ASN A 61 8.22 4.58 -11.14
CA ASN A 61 8.01 4.09 -9.78
C ASN A 61 7.87 5.24 -8.80
N SER A 62 6.77 5.24 -8.04
CA SER A 62 6.63 6.14 -6.90
C SER A 62 7.05 5.40 -5.63
N PRO A 63 7.34 6.10 -4.51
CA PRO A 63 7.57 5.42 -3.24
C PRO A 63 6.42 4.51 -2.84
N ALA A 64 5.18 4.96 -3.01
CA ALA A 64 4.00 4.13 -2.73
C ALA A 64 3.92 2.92 -3.66
N GLY A 65 4.25 3.11 -4.94
CA GLY A 65 4.29 2.01 -5.90
C GLY A 65 5.34 0.96 -5.53
N LEU A 66 6.50 1.39 -5.10
CA LEU A 66 7.55 0.48 -4.65
C LEU A 66 7.11 -0.31 -3.42
N PHE A 67 6.47 0.34 -2.46
CA PHE A 67 5.94 -0.33 -1.29
C PHE A 67 4.83 -1.32 -1.68
N GLN A 68 3.96 -0.94 -2.61
CA GLN A 68 2.90 -1.81 -3.09
C GLN A 68 3.46 -3.08 -3.75
N MET A 69 4.51 -2.93 -4.57
CA MET A 69 5.19 -4.08 -5.17
C MET A 69 5.72 -5.02 -4.10
N PHE A 70 6.40 -4.46 -3.10
CA PHE A 70 6.96 -5.22 -2.01
C PHE A 70 5.85 -5.97 -1.24
N ALA A 71 4.78 -5.26 -0.90
CA ALA A 71 3.66 -5.87 -0.16
C ALA A 71 3.00 -6.99 -0.96
N LEU A 72 2.80 -6.80 -2.25
CA LEU A 72 2.18 -7.82 -3.12
C LEU A 72 3.06 -9.05 -3.27
N TYR A 73 4.36 -8.86 -3.55
CA TYR A 73 5.25 -9.98 -3.85
C TYR A 73 5.76 -10.69 -2.61
N GLU A 74 6.11 -9.95 -1.56
CA GLU A 74 6.76 -10.54 -0.39
C GLU A 74 5.79 -10.82 0.76
N HIS A 75 4.67 -10.09 0.83
CA HIS A 75 3.68 -10.27 1.89
C HIS A 75 2.31 -10.70 1.37
N GLN A 76 2.17 -10.89 0.07
CA GLN A 76 0.97 -11.42 -0.56
C GLN A 76 -0.30 -10.62 -0.21
N VAL A 77 -0.22 -9.31 -0.26
CA VAL A 77 -1.36 -8.43 0.02
C VAL A 77 -2.25 -8.35 -1.22
N ALA A 78 -3.21 -9.25 -1.31
CA ALA A 78 -4.03 -9.43 -2.51
C ALA A 78 -5.10 -8.36 -2.71
N VAL A 79 -5.43 -7.61 -1.66
CA VAL A 79 -6.49 -6.60 -1.74
C VAL A 79 -6.03 -5.26 -2.30
N LEU A 80 -4.72 -5.07 -2.49
CA LEU A 80 -4.20 -3.86 -3.11
C LEU A 80 -4.44 -3.91 -4.62
N ASP A 81 -4.78 -2.75 -5.18
CA ASP A 81 -5.00 -2.62 -6.61
C ASP A 81 -3.68 -2.35 -7.33
N ARG A 82 -3.25 -3.31 -8.14
CA ARG A 82 -2.00 -3.21 -8.88
C ARG A 82 -1.98 -2.06 -9.89
N LEU A 83 -3.14 -1.61 -10.32
CA LEU A 83 -3.23 -0.59 -11.37
C LEU A 83 -3.16 0.83 -10.84
N SER A 84 -3.07 1.00 -9.53
CA SER A 84 -3.15 2.32 -8.90
C SER A 84 -1.84 2.89 -8.37
N PHE A 85 -0.78 2.22 -8.46
CA PHE A 85 0.62 2.53 -8.09
C PHE A 85 0.94 3.91 -7.52
N GLY A 86 0.18 4.39 -6.57
CA GLY A 86 0.46 5.68 -5.96
C GLY A 86 0.29 6.88 -6.87
N ARG A 87 -0.38 6.73 -8.01
CA ARG A 87 -0.68 7.86 -8.90
C ARG A 87 -1.72 8.80 -8.31
N ILE A 88 -2.55 8.27 -7.44
CA ILE A 88 -3.58 9.06 -6.78
C ILE A 88 -2.89 9.98 -5.79
N GLY A 89 -3.17 11.27 -5.91
CA GLY A 89 -2.51 12.24 -5.07
C GLY A 89 -1.04 12.42 -5.37
N ALA A 90 -0.66 12.37 -6.64
CA ALA A 90 0.74 12.38 -7.07
C ALA A 90 1.56 13.57 -6.60
N GLU A 91 0.96 14.64 -6.15
CA GLU A 91 1.66 15.84 -5.73
C GLU A 91 2.20 15.72 -4.30
N GLY A 92 3.23 14.88 -4.12
CA GLY A 92 3.89 14.70 -2.84
C GLY A 92 3.13 13.83 -1.85
N LYS A 93 2.08 13.15 -2.29
CA LYS A 93 1.29 12.28 -1.43
C LYS A 93 1.40 10.84 -1.91
N HIS A 94 1.37 9.92 -0.98
CA HIS A 94 1.61 8.51 -1.26
C HIS A 94 0.40 7.68 -0.84
N PHE A 95 -0.50 7.44 -1.80
CA PHE A 95 -1.72 6.68 -1.56
C PHE A 95 -1.64 5.29 -2.18
N LEU A 96 -2.23 4.33 -1.51
CA LEU A 96 -2.56 3.04 -2.08
C LEU A 96 -4.06 3.00 -2.35
N ARG A 97 -4.50 2.06 -3.14
CA ARG A 97 -5.92 1.79 -3.34
C ARG A 97 -6.23 0.39 -2.84
N LEU A 98 -7.09 0.31 -1.83
CA LEU A 98 -7.49 -0.95 -1.21
C LEU A 98 -8.95 -1.21 -1.54
N SER A 99 -9.22 -2.35 -2.20
CA SER A 99 -10.59 -2.74 -2.51
C SER A 99 -11.29 -3.30 -1.27
N THR A 100 -12.51 -2.85 -1.00
CA THR A 100 -13.33 -3.37 0.10
C THR A 100 -14.43 -4.30 -0.40
N ALA A 101 -14.33 -4.78 -1.64
CA ALA A 101 -15.32 -5.67 -2.23
C ALA A 101 -15.21 -7.12 -1.75
N SER A 102 -14.10 -7.49 -1.13
CA SER A 102 -13.88 -8.86 -0.61
C SER A 102 -14.58 -9.08 0.73
N GLU A 103 -14.65 -10.34 1.17
CA GLU A 103 -15.19 -10.67 2.49
C GLU A 103 -14.34 -10.07 3.61
N LEU A 104 -14.97 -9.82 4.76
CA LEU A 104 -14.28 -9.15 5.87
C LEU A 104 -13.02 -9.88 6.33
N GLY A 105 -13.08 -11.21 6.43
CA GLY A 105 -11.89 -11.97 6.84
C GLY A 105 -10.72 -11.80 5.90
N VAL A 106 -10.99 -11.76 4.58
CA VAL A 106 -9.97 -11.53 3.56
C VAL A 106 -9.40 -10.11 3.70
N LEU A 107 -10.27 -9.14 3.93
CA LEU A 107 -9.85 -7.74 4.07
C LEU A 107 -8.97 -7.56 5.30
N ARG A 108 -9.37 -8.13 6.43
CA ARG A 108 -8.60 -8.00 7.67
C ARG A 108 -7.26 -8.70 7.58
N ASP A 109 -7.23 -9.88 6.92
CA ASP A 109 -5.97 -10.58 6.68
C ASP A 109 -5.05 -9.74 5.78
N GLY A 110 -5.61 -9.14 4.74
CA GLY A 110 -4.85 -8.26 3.84
C GLY A 110 -4.24 -7.07 4.58
N VAL A 111 -5.02 -6.43 5.45
CA VAL A 111 -4.54 -5.29 6.23
C VAL A 111 -3.47 -5.73 7.23
N LYS A 112 -3.63 -6.90 7.84
CA LYS A 112 -2.60 -7.44 8.74
C LYS A 112 -1.29 -7.66 8.00
N ARG A 113 -1.35 -8.25 6.81
CA ARG A 113 -0.17 -8.46 5.97
C ARG A 113 0.45 -7.13 5.54
N LEU A 114 -0.37 -6.12 5.27
CA LEU A 114 0.11 -4.78 4.97
C LEU A 114 0.85 -4.18 6.17
N SER A 115 0.29 -4.36 7.37
CA SER A 115 0.94 -3.92 8.60
C SER A 115 2.30 -4.62 8.80
N ASP A 116 2.35 -5.92 8.55
CA ASP A 116 3.60 -6.67 8.64
C ASP A 116 4.62 -6.15 7.63
N ALA A 117 4.19 -5.86 6.40
CA ALA A 117 5.06 -5.29 5.38
C ALA A 117 5.59 -3.91 5.79
N ALA A 118 4.76 -3.11 6.41
CA ALA A 118 5.15 -1.76 6.86
C ALA A 118 6.21 -1.78 7.96
N GLN A 119 6.43 -2.93 8.58
CA GLN A 119 7.41 -3.11 9.65
C GLN A 119 8.60 -3.96 9.23
N ASP A 120 8.59 -4.47 8.01
CA ASP A 120 9.61 -5.39 7.51
C ASP A 120 10.71 -4.66 6.75
N GLN A 121 11.51 -3.89 7.49
CA GLN A 121 12.59 -3.09 6.90
C GLN A 121 13.63 -3.97 6.20
N ALA A 122 14.03 -5.07 6.82
CA ALA A 122 15.04 -5.97 6.25
C ALA A 122 14.54 -6.62 4.95
N GLY A 123 13.28 -7.04 4.95
CA GLY A 123 12.67 -7.60 3.74
C GLY A 123 12.57 -6.60 2.62
N LEU A 124 12.20 -5.36 2.93
CA LEU A 124 12.14 -4.30 1.93
C LEU A 124 13.51 -4.02 1.33
N GLU A 125 14.54 -3.89 2.16
CA GLU A 125 15.89 -3.65 1.67
C GLU A 125 16.36 -4.74 0.73
N LYS A 126 16.11 -6.00 1.09
CA LYS A 126 16.43 -7.14 0.24
C LYS A 126 15.67 -7.08 -1.08
N PHE A 127 14.37 -6.80 -1.01
CA PHE A 127 13.52 -6.68 -2.19
C PHE A 127 14.04 -5.62 -3.15
N LEU A 128 14.39 -4.45 -2.61
CA LEU A 128 14.89 -3.35 -3.42
C LEU A 128 16.24 -3.66 -4.08
N ARG A 129 17.10 -4.42 -3.40
CA ARG A 129 18.38 -4.84 -3.97
C ARG A 129 18.20 -5.82 -5.13
N GLU A 130 17.17 -6.66 -5.04
CA GLU A 130 16.94 -7.73 -6.00
C GLU A 130 15.97 -7.36 -7.13
N ARG A 131 15.30 -6.22 -7.00
CA ARG A 131 14.21 -5.88 -7.89
C ARG A 131 14.54 -5.29 -9.26
N PRO A 132 15.78 -4.94 -9.64
CA PRO A 132 16.00 -4.20 -10.90
C PRO A 132 15.28 -4.77 -12.09
N ASP A 133 15.07 -6.09 -12.13
CA ASP A 133 14.39 -6.75 -13.23
C ASP A 133 12.94 -7.12 -12.93
N LYS A 134 12.44 -6.74 -11.75
CA LYS A 134 11.07 -7.07 -11.37
C LYS A 134 10.12 -5.95 -11.77
N LYS A 135 9.18 -6.30 -12.63
CA LYS A 135 8.11 -5.39 -13.03
C LYS A 135 6.79 -6.06 -12.75
N ILE A 136 5.99 -5.44 -11.91
CA ILE A 136 4.69 -5.94 -11.50
C ILE A 136 3.75 -6.18 -12.68
N TRP A 137 3.82 -5.27 -13.63
CA TRP A 137 2.85 -5.16 -14.71
C TRP A 137 3.40 -5.55 -16.07
N SER A 138 4.55 -6.10 -16.09
CA SER A 138 5.14 -6.58 -17.34
C SER A 138 4.78 -8.02 -17.62
#